data_ea5c99d8a3eef357e11bf2942ce00d67
#
_entry.id   ea5c99d8a3eef357e11bf2942ce00d67
#
_cell.length_a   1.000
_cell.length_b   1.000
_cell.length_c   1.000
_cell.angle_alpha   90.00
_cell.angle_beta   90.00
_cell.angle_gamma   90.00
#
_symmetry.space_group_name_H-M   'P 1'
#
loop_
_entity.id
_entity.type
_entity.pdbx_description
1 polymer ?
#
loop_
_entity_poly.entity_id
_entity_poly.type
_entity_poly.pdbx_seq_one_letter_code
_entity_poly.pdbx_strand_id
1 'polypeptide(L)'
;MMLLRNVTIALLIVFVLLAAACAKPVVHQAVPMEFSPPPPGSQPGDRAVLAGEWEYVDTDGAVDRVTLDGEGNGRYNWKDGRFETHTFFDHTWQGKWFQKENSRDGGFAVEFSPDFSEGEGRWWYSRIGTDHAPTLKGGTFHLRKKPSRMHQSDTTRNRGKRLTP
;
A
#
# COMPACT_ATOMS: atom_id res chain seq x y z
N MET A 1 5.73 -47.79 49.21
CA MET A 1 6.42 -46.66 48.57
C MET A 1 5.97 -46.32 47.14
N MET A 2 5.38 -47.21 46.40
CA MET A 2 4.93 -46.97 45.00
C MET A 2 3.70 -46.10 44.89
N LEU A 3 2.72 -46.17 45.80
CA LEU A 3 1.48 -45.38 45.75
C LEU A 3 1.70 -43.88 45.93
N LEU A 4 2.61 -43.43 46.76
CA LEU A 4 2.89 -42.00 47.02
C LEU A 4 3.50 -41.33 45.79
N ARG A 5 4.33 -42.06 45.03
CA ARG A 5 5.01 -41.50 43.85
C ARG A 5 4.05 -41.24 42.70
N ASN A 6 3.02 -42.07 42.52
CA ASN A 6 2.01 -41.88 41.48
C ASN A 6 1.05 -40.74 41.77
N VAL A 7 0.71 -40.49 43.04
CA VAL A 7 -0.13 -39.34 43.45
C VAL A 7 0.57 -38.02 43.21
N THR A 8 1.88 -37.93 43.49
CA THR A 8 2.67 -36.71 43.27
C THR A 8 2.78 -36.33 41.79
N ILE A 9 2.97 -37.37 40.92
CA ILE A 9 3.04 -37.14 39.46
C ILE A 9 1.67 -36.68 38.91
N ALA A 10 0.57 -37.27 39.37
CA ALA A 10 -0.77 -36.87 38.96
C ALA A 10 -1.10 -35.42 39.38
N LEU A 11 -0.71 -35.00 40.58
CA LEU A 11 -0.92 -33.64 41.06
C LEU A 11 -0.12 -32.61 40.28
N LEU A 12 1.13 -32.93 39.88
CA LEU A 12 1.98 -32.06 39.06
C LEU A 12 1.43 -31.86 37.65
N ILE A 13 0.87 -32.92 37.04
CA ILE A 13 0.26 -32.85 35.70
C ILE A 13 -1.00 -31.96 35.72
N VAL A 14 -1.84 -32.09 36.75
CA VAL A 14 -3.04 -31.26 36.93
C VAL A 14 -2.67 -29.75 37.11
N PHE A 15 -1.59 -29.49 37.85
CA PHE A 15 -1.12 -28.10 38.07
C PHE A 15 -0.57 -27.45 36.79
N VAL A 16 0.13 -28.21 35.94
CA VAL A 16 0.63 -27.74 34.65
C VAL A 16 -0.50 -27.49 33.65
N LEU A 17 -1.56 -28.31 33.66
CA LEU A 17 -2.72 -28.12 32.81
C LEU A 17 -3.59 -26.91 33.22
N LEU A 18 -3.67 -26.60 34.50
CA LEU A 18 -4.39 -25.42 35.00
C LEU A 18 -3.64 -24.11 34.71
N ALA A 19 -2.30 -24.10 34.68
CA ALA A 19 -1.51 -22.92 34.33
C ALA A 19 -1.60 -22.53 32.86
N ALA A 20 -1.87 -23.49 31.96
CA ALA A 20 -2.02 -23.23 30.53
C ALA A 20 -3.38 -22.59 30.17
N ALA A 21 -4.40 -22.67 31.03
CA ALA A 21 -5.74 -22.18 30.77
C ALA A 21 -5.92 -20.66 30.98
N CYS A 22 -4.93 -19.95 31.53
CA CYS A 22 -5.04 -18.51 31.82
C CYS A 22 -4.36 -17.59 30.81
N ALA A 23 -3.76 -18.10 29.73
CA ALA A 23 -3.26 -17.26 28.64
C ALA A 23 -4.49 -16.83 27.81
N LYS A 24 -5.10 -15.69 28.17
CA LYS A 24 -6.05 -15.02 27.28
C LYS A 24 -5.34 -14.75 25.96
N PRO A 25 -5.87 -15.20 24.80
CA PRO A 25 -5.31 -14.80 23.53
C PRO A 25 -5.35 -13.28 23.50
N VAL A 26 -4.19 -12.64 23.34
CA VAL A 26 -4.11 -11.23 22.99
C VAL A 26 -4.69 -11.13 21.59
N VAL A 27 -5.99 -10.86 21.51
CA VAL A 27 -6.62 -10.48 20.25
C VAL A 27 -5.98 -9.15 19.89
N HIS A 28 -4.99 -9.19 19.01
CA HIS A 28 -4.53 -8.00 18.32
C HIS A 28 -5.71 -7.53 17.48
N GLN A 29 -6.53 -6.64 18.07
CA GLN A 29 -7.48 -5.89 17.27
C GLN A 29 -6.65 -5.20 16.20
N ALA A 30 -6.84 -5.64 14.95
CA ALA A 30 -6.29 -4.93 13.82
C ALA A 30 -6.90 -3.53 13.87
N VAL A 31 -6.09 -2.54 14.26
CA VAL A 31 -6.48 -1.14 14.17
C VAL A 31 -6.84 -0.93 12.69
N PRO A 32 -8.07 -0.48 12.37
CA PRO A 32 -8.39 -0.16 11.00
C PRO A 32 -7.32 0.79 10.49
N MET A 33 -6.67 0.45 9.37
CA MET A 33 -5.78 1.39 8.71
C MET A 33 -6.66 2.49 8.16
N GLU A 34 -6.62 3.64 8.79
CA GLU A 34 -7.35 4.84 8.46
C GLU A 34 -6.39 5.87 7.89
N PHE A 35 -6.91 6.81 7.09
CA PHE A 35 -6.11 7.92 6.60
C PHE A 35 -5.56 8.70 7.78
N SER A 36 -4.26 8.90 7.80
CA SER A 36 -3.64 9.79 8.78
C SER A 36 -3.97 11.24 8.41
N PRO A 37 -4.51 12.05 9.33
CA PRO A 37 -4.67 13.47 9.07
C PRO A 37 -3.29 14.10 8.81
N PRO A 38 -3.22 15.15 7.97
CA PRO A 38 -1.99 15.89 7.77
C PRO A 38 -1.42 16.35 9.11
N PRO A 39 -0.10 16.25 9.32
CA PRO A 39 0.53 16.82 10.51
C PRO A 39 0.24 18.32 10.63
N PRO A 40 0.16 18.88 11.84
CA PRO A 40 0.01 20.33 12.01
C PRO A 40 1.11 21.10 11.27
N GLY A 41 0.71 22.04 10.41
CA GLY A 41 1.63 22.85 9.60
C GLY A 41 1.98 22.28 8.23
N SER A 42 1.49 21.09 7.87
CA SER A 42 1.64 20.55 6.52
C SER A 42 1.04 21.49 5.47
N GLN A 43 1.73 21.62 4.34
CA GLN A 43 1.25 22.42 3.23
C GLN A 43 0.51 21.55 2.21
N PRO A 44 -0.62 22.00 1.65
CA PRO A 44 -1.23 21.34 0.51
C PRO A 44 -0.22 21.24 -0.64
N GLY A 45 -0.03 20.00 -1.13
CA GLY A 45 0.84 19.74 -2.27
C GLY A 45 0.16 20.11 -3.59
N ASP A 46 0.95 20.49 -4.59
CA ASP A 46 0.48 20.64 -5.98
C ASP A 46 0.27 19.24 -6.57
N ARG A 47 -0.99 18.83 -6.73
CA ARG A 47 -1.35 17.52 -7.27
C ARG A 47 -0.88 17.31 -8.71
N ALA A 48 -0.61 18.38 -9.45
CA ALA A 48 -0.13 18.30 -10.83
C ALA A 48 1.20 17.53 -10.94
N VAL A 49 2.00 17.46 -9.87
CA VAL A 49 3.23 16.65 -9.84
C VAL A 49 2.96 15.16 -9.93
N LEU A 50 1.75 14.70 -9.57
CA LEU A 50 1.35 13.30 -9.67
C LEU A 50 1.01 12.90 -11.11
N ALA A 51 0.66 13.84 -11.98
CA ALA A 51 0.23 13.55 -13.34
C ALA A 51 1.29 12.79 -14.15
N GLY A 52 0.81 11.84 -14.95
CA GLY A 52 1.65 11.06 -15.85
C GLY A 52 1.52 9.56 -15.72
N GLU A 53 2.44 8.85 -16.40
CA GLU A 53 2.52 7.39 -16.32
C GLU A 53 3.46 6.96 -15.20
N TRP A 54 3.00 5.98 -14.42
CA TRP A 54 3.73 5.36 -13.33
C TRP A 54 3.82 3.85 -13.52
N GLU A 55 4.94 3.28 -13.14
CA GLU A 55 5.09 1.85 -12.94
C GLU A 55 4.77 1.54 -11.49
N TYR A 56 3.84 0.64 -11.27
CA TYR A 56 3.45 0.12 -9.96
C TYR A 56 4.05 -1.28 -9.81
N VAL A 57 4.77 -1.51 -8.73
CA VAL A 57 5.37 -2.80 -8.40
C VAL A 57 4.89 -3.20 -7.02
N ASP A 58 4.16 -4.29 -6.91
CA ASP A 58 3.72 -4.80 -5.61
C ASP A 58 4.80 -5.62 -4.89
N THR A 59 4.49 -6.06 -3.68
CA THR A 59 5.39 -6.85 -2.83
C THR A 59 5.79 -8.19 -3.48
N ASP A 60 4.93 -8.74 -4.34
CA ASP A 60 5.16 -10.02 -5.02
C ASP A 60 5.96 -9.83 -6.34
N GLY A 61 6.32 -8.59 -6.65
CA GLY A 61 7.05 -8.22 -7.86
C GLY A 61 6.17 -8.15 -9.11
N ALA A 62 4.85 -8.20 -8.98
CA ALA A 62 3.95 -7.96 -10.10
C ALA A 62 4.00 -6.49 -10.49
N VAL A 63 4.08 -6.24 -11.81
CA VAL A 63 4.23 -4.90 -12.37
C VAL A 63 2.98 -4.52 -13.14
N ASP A 64 2.40 -3.36 -12.83
CA ASP A 64 1.31 -2.77 -13.58
C ASP A 64 1.63 -1.31 -13.95
N ARG A 65 0.83 -0.75 -14.84
CA ARG A 65 0.93 0.64 -15.25
C ARG A 65 -0.26 1.42 -14.70
N VAL A 66 0.04 2.54 -14.06
CA VAL A 66 -0.93 3.50 -13.56
C VAL A 66 -0.78 4.81 -14.34
N THR A 67 -1.89 5.36 -14.80
CA THR A 67 -1.91 6.71 -15.41
C THR A 67 -2.71 7.62 -14.49
N LEU A 68 -2.08 8.68 -14.00
CA LEU A 68 -2.68 9.67 -13.12
C LEU A 68 -2.90 10.98 -13.87
N ASP A 69 -4.04 11.64 -13.60
CA ASP A 69 -4.35 13.00 -14.05
C ASP A 69 -3.75 14.07 -13.14
N GLY A 70 -4.01 15.36 -13.46
CA GLY A 70 -3.52 16.50 -12.66
C GLY A 70 -4.11 16.61 -11.26
N GLU A 71 -5.19 15.89 -10.97
CA GLU A 71 -5.79 15.81 -9.63
C GLU A 71 -5.28 14.58 -8.84
N GLY A 72 -4.41 13.78 -9.45
CA GLY A 72 -3.90 12.55 -8.88
C GLY A 72 -4.87 11.36 -8.95
N ASN A 73 -5.98 11.50 -9.70
CA ASN A 73 -6.87 10.37 -9.94
C ASN A 73 -6.38 9.57 -11.13
N GLY A 74 -6.65 8.26 -11.14
CA GLY A 74 -6.15 7.46 -12.24
C GLY A 74 -6.73 6.08 -12.35
N ARG A 75 -6.25 5.37 -13.38
CA ARG A 75 -6.68 4.02 -13.71
C ARG A 75 -5.48 3.09 -13.85
N TYR A 76 -5.73 1.82 -13.56
CA TYR A 76 -4.82 0.70 -13.83
C TYR A 76 -5.63 -0.50 -14.37
N ASN A 77 -4.94 -1.36 -15.14
CA ASN A 77 -5.66 -2.40 -15.90
C ASN A 77 -6.13 -3.58 -15.04
N TRP A 78 -5.45 -3.86 -13.93
CA TRP A 78 -5.81 -4.97 -13.07
C TRP A 78 -7.22 -4.78 -12.49
N LYS A 79 -8.15 -5.66 -12.86
CA LYS A 79 -9.52 -5.70 -12.32
C LYS A 79 -10.34 -4.42 -12.51
N ASP A 80 -10.15 -3.72 -13.63
CA ASP A 80 -10.76 -2.40 -13.90
C ASP A 80 -10.56 -1.47 -12.70
N GLY A 81 -9.29 -1.30 -12.34
CA GLY A 81 -8.88 -0.60 -11.14
C GLY A 81 -8.77 0.92 -11.32
N ARG A 82 -9.02 1.66 -10.24
CA ARG A 82 -8.83 3.11 -10.19
C ARG A 82 -8.34 3.60 -8.85
N PHE A 83 -7.66 4.75 -8.87
CA PHE A 83 -7.29 5.54 -7.71
C PHE A 83 -8.11 6.83 -7.66
N GLU A 84 -8.54 7.22 -6.46
CA GLU A 84 -9.18 8.50 -6.18
C GLU A 84 -8.39 9.19 -5.05
N THR A 85 -7.86 10.37 -5.33
CA THR A 85 -7.08 11.14 -4.36
C THR A 85 -7.99 11.73 -3.30
N HIS A 86 -7.66 11.49 -2.05
CA HIS A 86 -8.29 12.13 -0.89
C HIS A 86 -7.51 13.35 -0.45
N THR A 87 -6.21 13.17 -0.14
CA THR A 87 -5.31 14.25 0.29
C THR A 87 -3.96 14.13 -0.38
N PHE A 88 -3.31 15.28 -0.59
CA PHE A 88 -1.91 15.38 -0.97
C PHE A 88 -1.29 16.55 -0.21
N PHE A 89 -0.30 16.29 0.62
CA PHE A 89 0.38 17.28 1.44
C PHE A 89 1.86 16.94 1.56
N ASP A 90 2.71 17.94 1.48
CA ASP A 90 4.15 17.76 1.42
C ASP A 90 4.53 16.72 0.35
N HIS A 91 5.03 15.55 0.74
CA HIS A 91 5.34 14.43 -0.16
C HIS A 91 4.41 13.23 0.03
N THR A 92 3.33 13.38 0.81
CA THR A 92 2.42 12.30 1.16
C THR A 92 1.13 12.36 0.34
N TRP A 93 0.85 11.29 -0.41
CA TRP A 93 -0.37 11.10 -1.19
C TRP A 93 -1.24 10.01 -0.56
N GLN A 94 -2.49 10.34 -0.26
CA GLN A 94 -3.46 9.39 0.31
C GLN A 94 -4.75 9.41 -0.49
N GLY A 95 -5.36 8.23 -0.60
CA GLY A 95 -6.60 8.11 -1.34
C GLY A 95 -7.23 6.72 -1.23
N LYS A 96 -8.24 6.52 -2.06
CA LYS A 96 -8.95 5.25 -2.17
C LYS A 96 -8.60 4.57 -3.49
N TRP A 97 -8.53 3.25 -3.45
CA TRP A 97 -8.45 2.43 -4.64
C TRP A 97 -9.72 1.56 -4.74
N PHE A 98 -10.10 1.24 -5.96
CA PHE A 98 -11.27 0.45 -6.28
C PHE A 98 -10.94 -0.55 -7.38
N GLN A 99 -11.52 -1.75 -7.30
CA GLN A 99 -11.47 -2.79 -8.32
C GLN A 99 -12.90 -3.25 -8.61
N LYS A 100 -13.42 -2.87 -9.77
CA LYS A 100 -14.81 -3.13 -10.14
C LYS A 100 -15.10 -4.61 -10.37
N GLU A 101 -14.22 -5.31 -11.08
CA GLU A 101 -14.45 -6.69 -11.49
C GLU A 101 -14.51 -7.70 -10.33
N ASN A 102 -13.83 -7.41 -9.22
CA ASN A 102 -13.80 -8.32 -8.06
C ASN A 102 -14.44 -7.72 -6.80
N SER A 103 -15.12 -6.56 -6.94
CA SER A 103 -15.85 -5.88 -5.87
C SER A 103 -14.98 -5.65 -4.62
N ARG A 104 -13.77 -5.12 -4.83
CA ARG A 104 -12.84 -4.79 -3.74
C ARG A 104 -12.54 -3.31 -3.76
N ASP A 105 -12.37 -2.75 -2.58
CA ASP A 105 -11.87 -1.39 -2.39
C ASP A 105 -11.12 -1.24 -1.09
N GLY A 106 -10.39 -0.12 -0.99
CA GLY A 106 -9.60 0.17 0.18
C GLY A 106 -8.95 1.54 0.13
N GLY A 107 -8.04 1.76 1.05
CA GLY A 107 -7.24 2.95 1.12
C GLY A 107 -5.79 2.68 0.71
N PHE A 108 -5.09 3.76 0.43
CA PHE A 108 -3.65 3.75 0.21
C PHE A 108 -3.01 5.02 0.76
N ALA A 109 -1.71 4.92 1.03
CA ALA A 109 -0.85 6.05 1.35
C ALA A 109 0.52 5.84 0.69
N VAL A 110 1.06 6.88 0.07
CA VAL A 110 2.36 6.89 -0.61
C VAL A 110 3.20 8.03 -0.05
N GLU A 111 4.46 7.76 0.22
CA GLU A 111 5.49 8.75 0.54
C GLU A 111 6.41 8.87 -0.66
N PHE A 112 6.52 10.06 -1.25
CA PHE A 112 7.34 10.31 -2.42
C PHE A 112 8.76 10.78 -2.08
N SER A 113 9.70 10.45 -2.98
CA SER A 113 11.01 11.09 -3.01
C SER A 113 10.90 12.61 -3.21
N PRO A 114 11.91 13.41 -2.82
CA PRO A 114 11.86 14.87 -2.95
C PRO A 114 11.66 15.38 -4.38
N ASP A 115 12.03 14.61 -5.39
CA ASP A 115 11.89 14.93 -6.81
C ASP A 115 10.63 14.32 -7.47
N PHE A 116 9.79 13.64 -6.69
CA PHE A 116 8.58 12.94 -7.15
C PHE A 116 8.83 11.94 -8.29
N SER A 117 10.02 11.35 -8.36
CA SER A 117 10.33 10.32 -9.34
C SER A 117 9.95 8.91 -8.88
N GLU A 118 9.94 8.69 -7.58
CA GLU A 118 9.65 7.41 -6.92
C GLU A 118 8.77 7.61 -5.68
N GLY A 119 8.06 6.56 -5.27
CA GLY A 119 7.27 6.58 -4.05
C GLY A 119 7.10 5.19 -3.45
N GLU A 120 7.17 5.12 -2.13
CA GLU A 120 6.88 3.93 -1.35
C GLU A 120 5.46 3.99 -0.82
N GLY A 121 4.66 2.98 -1.13
CA GLY A 121 3.26 2.95 -0.82
C GLY A 121 2.86 1.78 0.05
N ARG A 122 1.76 1.96 0.75
CA ARG A 122 1.01 0.91 1.43
C ARG A 122 -0.45 1.00 1.03
N TRP A 123 -1.12 -0.15 0.95
CA TRP A 123 -2.53 -0.22 0.69
C TRP A 123 -3.22 -1.17 1.68
N TRP A 124 -4.51 -0.98 1.90
CA TRP A 124 -5.33 -1.82 2.77
C TRP A 124 -6.74 -1.98 2.21
N TYR A 125 -7.41 -3.06 2.60
CA TYR A 125 -8.80 -3.29 2.25
C TYR A 125 -9.74 -2.52 3.18
N SER A 126 -10.77 -1.91 2.61
CA SER A 126 -11.97 -1.44 3.33
C SER A 126 -13.14 -2.36 3.07
N ARG A 127 -13.13 -3.09 1.94
CA ARG A 127 -14.19 -4.01 1.56
C ARG A 127 -13.68 -5.12 0.62
N ILE A 128 -14.21 -6.33 0.83
CA ILE A 128 -14.02 -7.49 -0.07
C ILE A 128 -15.40 -8.11 -0.31
N GLY A 129 -15.97 -7.92 -1.52
CA GLY A 129 -17.33 -8.33 -1.81
C GLY A 129 -18.35 -7.66 -0.89
N THR A 130 -19.05 -8.42 -0.06
CA THR A 130 -20.00 -7.93 0.94
C THR A 130 -19.40 -7.74 2.34
N ASP A 131 -18.14 -8.14 2.54
CA ASP A 131 -17.44 -7.98 3.82
C ASP A 131 -16.85 -6.55 3.93
N HIS A 132 -17.38 -5.77 4.87
CA HIS A 132 -16.96 -4.39 5.16
C HIS A 132 -15.95 -4.28 6.32
N ALA A 133 -15.51 -5.40 6.87
CA ALA A 133 -14.47 -5.45 7.89
C ALA A 133 -13.50 -6.62 7.65
N PRO A 134 -12.86 -6.67 6.45
CA PRO A 134 -12.05 -7.81 6.07
C PRO A 134 -10.85 -7.99 7.00
N THR A 135 -10.53 -9.24 7.29
CA THR A 135 -9.36 -9.62 8.09
C THR A 135 -8.04 -9.50 7.32
N LEU A 136 -8.11 -9.50 5.99
CA LEU A 136 -6.96 -9.23 5.12
C LEU A 136 -6.51 -7.78 5.28
N LYS A 137 -5.24 -7.59 5.59
CA LYS A 137 -4.72 -6.27 5.98
C LYS A 137 -4.35 -5.40 4.78
N GLY A 138 -3.74 -5.96 3.73
CA GLY A 138 -3.17 -5.21 2.62
C GLY A 138 -1.71 -5.56 2.38
N GLY A 139 -0.97 -4.65 1.75
CA GLY A 139 0.43 -4.84 1.38
C GLY A 139 1.16 -3.52 1.16
N THR A 140 2.36 -3.62 0.63
CA THR A 140 3.19 -2.49 0.20
C THR A 140 3.39 -2.53 -1.31
N PHE A 141 3.76 -1.41 -1.88
CA PHE A 141 4.07 -1.27 -3.30
C PHE A 141 5.06 -0.13 -3.51
N HIS A 142 5.71 -0.15 -4.66
CA HIS A 142 6.61 0.90 -5.09
C HIS A 142 6.07 1.54 -6.37
N LEU A 143 6.16 2.85 -6.48
CA LEU A 143 5.84 3.62 -7.68
C LEU A 143 7.11 4.21 -8.28
N ARG A 144 7.22 4.14 -9.61
CA ARG A 144 8.28 4.82 -10.36
C ARG A 144 7.70 5.59 -11.52
N LYS A 145 7.96 6.89 -11.59
CA LYS A 145 7.48 7.75 -12.66
C LYS A 145 8.16 7.42 -13.99
N LYS A 146 7.38 7.25 -15.04
CA LYS A 146 7.92 7.03 -16.39
C LYS A 146 8.29 8.37 -17.03
N PRO A 147 9.43 8.47 -17.71
CA PRO A 147 9.77 9.68 -18.45
C PRO A 147 8.72 9.99 -19.51
N SER A 148 8.31 11.26 -19.57
CA SER A 148 7.35 11.72 -20.59
C SER A 148 7.95 11.53 -21.99
N ARG A 149 7.21 10.91 -22.92
CA ARG A 149 7.69 10.63 -24.29
C ARG A 149 8.11 11.88 -25.09
N MET A 150 7.72 13.08 -24.64
CA MET A 150 8.10 14.31 -25.31
C MET A 150 9.62 14.62 -25.27
N HIS A 151 10.34 14.10 -24.29
CA HIS A 151 11.79 14.37 -24.17
C HIS A 151 12.67 13.47 -25.03
N GLN A 152 12.14 12.35 -25.56
CA GLN A 152 12.90 11.41 -26.37
C GLN A 152 13.02 11.81 -27.86
N SER A 153 12.11 12.65 -28.38
CA SER A 153 12.11 13.03 -29.80
C SER A 153 13.10 14.15 -30.14
N ASP A 154 13.53 14.98 -29.16
CA ASP A 154 14.42 16.11 -29.44
C ASP A 154 15.91 15.74 -29.47
N THR A 155 16.31 14.69 -28.74
CA THR A 155 17.73 14.29 -28.71
C THR A 155 18.19 13.62 -30.01
N THR A 156 17.27 13.01 -30.75
CA THR A 156 17.61 12.34 -32.04
C THR A 156 17.65 13.33 -33.19
N ARG A 157 16.90 14.43 -33.12
CA ARG A 157 16.84 15.43 -34.20
C ARG A 157 18.06 16.34 -34.26
N ASN A 158 18.78 16.51 -33.14
CA ASN A 158 19.95 17.40 -33.07
C ASN A 158 21.27 16.72 -33.45
N ARG A 159 21.28 15.39 -33.57
CA ARG A 159 22.48 14.61 -33.97
C ARG A 159 22.70 14.57 -35.46
N GLY A 160 21.70 14.91 -36.28
CA GLY A 160 21.78 14.88 -37.74
C GLY A 160 22.24 16.17 -38.43
N LYS A 161 22.45 17.27 -37.70
CA LYS A 161 22.79 18.57 -38.29
C LYS A 161 24.24 19.01 -38.13
N ARG A 162 25.11 18.17 -37.66
CA ARG A 162 26.56 18.45 -37.65
C ARG A 162 27.25 17.40 -38.48
N LEU A 163 27.45 17.67 -39.77
CA LEU A 163 28.54 17.23 -40.60
C LEU A 163 28.23 17.57 -42.08
N THR A 164 28.63 18.73 -42.56
CA THR A 164 29.23 18.91 -43.90
C THR A 164 30.18 20.09 -43.85
N PRO A 165 31.43 19.89 -44.28
CA PRO A 165 32.41 20.97 -44.38
C PRO A 165 32.11 21.94 -45.53
#